data_3189c6830671ff2cfdb57384898266cc
#
_entry.id   3189c6830671ff2cfdb57384898266cc
#
_cell.length_a   1.000
_cell.length_b   1.000
_cell.length_c   1.000
_cell.angle_alpha   90.00
_cell.angle_beta   90.00
_cell.angle_gamma   90.00
#
_symmetry.space_group_name_H-M   'P 1'
#
loop_
_entity.id
_entity.type
_entity.pdbx_description
1 polymer ?
#
loop_
_entity_poly.entity_id
_entity_poly.type
_entity_poly.pdbx_seq_one_letter_code
_entity_poly.pdbx_strand_id
1 'polypeptide(L)'
;MGGGTAVKKIIVGVTGASGAQLAYHMLKALRTHEVEIHLILSEGAKTTILCETEHTVEDFRALSDAFYSEDEISACVASGSFRTDGMIVVPCSMKTLSGIANAYDENLIIRAADVCLKERRKLILVPREMPLNNAHLRNMLTASRDGAVIIPPMLSFYMEDNSMQRQLDQITGKILMQFELEYKYLTAWQGGK
;
A
#
# COMPACT_ATOMS: atom_id res chain seq x y z
N MET A 1 18.81 25.85 15.64
CA MET A 1 18.89 24.38 15.72
C MET A 1 18.05 23.85 14.58
N GLY A 2 18.70 23.42 13.49
CA GLY A 2 18.02 22.87 12.32
C GLY A 2 17.53 21.46 12.64
N GLY A 3 16.23 21.31 12.87
CA GLY A 3 15.59 20.01 12.90
C GLY A 3 15.52 19.46 11.49
N GLY A 4 16.52 18.69 11.06
CA GLY A 4 16.39 17.87 9.88
C GLY A 4 15.21 16.93 10.09
N THR A 5 14.18 17.00 9.27
CA THR A 5 13.09 16.03 9.27
C THR A 5 13.71 14.67 8.98
N ALA A 6 13.58 13.72 9.93
CA ALA A 6 14.07 12.37 9.72
C ALA A 6 13.40 11.79 8.45
N VAL A 7 14.20 11.11 7.61
CA VAL A 7 13.69 10.43 6.40
C VAL A 7 12.59 9.45 6.81
N LYS A 8 11.39 9.59 6.24
CA LYS A 8 10.28 8.67 6.52
C LYS A 8 10.61 7.28 5.99
N LYS A 9 10.24 6.24 6.76
CA LYS A 9 10.38 4.83 6.38
C LYS A 9 9.00 4.22 6.15
N ILE A 10 8.73 3.80 4.94
CA ILE A 10 7.43 3.23 4.56
C ILE A 10 7.61 1.80 4.04
N ILE A 11 6.83 0.88 4.60
CA ILE A 11 6.74 -0.48 4.07
C ILE A 11 5.68 -0.50 2.96
N VAL A 12 5.99 -1.12 1.84
CA VAL A 12 5.04 -1.36 0.75
C VAL A 12 4.88 -2.86 0.55
N GLY A 13 3.72 -3.38 0.87
CA GLY A 13 3.34 -4.77 0.61
C GLY A 13 2.55 -4.87 -0.69
N VAL A 14 2.98 -5.73 -1.61
CA VAL A 14 2.24 -5.98 -2.87
C VAL A 14 1.74 -7.41 -2.87
N THR A 15 0.43 -7.57 -3.09
CA THR A 15 -0.22 -8.90 -3.08
C THR A 15 -0.76 -9.27 -4.46
N GLY A 16 -1.22 -10.52 -4.61
CA GLY A 16 -1.69 -11.05 -5.89
C GLY A 16 -3.08 -10.61 -6.35
N ALA A 17 -3.69 -9.57 -5.75
CA ALA A 17 -4.89 -8.99 -6.33
C ALA A 17 -4.54 -8.20 -7.60
N SER A 18 -5.49 -8.07 -8.53
CA SER A 18 -5.32 -7.20 -9.71
C SER A 18 -5.06 -5.75 -9.27
N GLY A 19 -4.11 -5.09 -9.92
CA GLY A 19 -3.67 -3.73 -9.59
C GLY A 19 -2.16 -3.58 -9.45
N ALA A 20 -1.36 -4.49 -10.04
CA ALA A 20 0.10 -4.40 -10.06
C ALA A 20 0.58 -3.06 -10.66
N GLN A 21 -0.15 -2.54 -11.67
CA GLN A 21 0.14 -1.23 -12.25
C GLN A 21 -0.02 -0.09 -11.22
N LEU A 22 -1.02 -0.16 -10.34
CA LEU A 22 -1.18 0.82 -9.24
C LEU A 22 -0.02 0.73 -8.24
N ALA A 23 0.43 -0.50 -7.91
CA ALA A 23 1.56 -0.70 -7.01
C ALA A 23 2.85 -0.10 -7.59
N TYR A 24 3.14 -0.34 -8.87
CA TYR A 24 4.28 0.27 -9.56
C TYR A 24 4.20 1.80 -9.56
N HIS A 25 3.03 2.34 -9.88
CA HIS A 25 2.78 3.77 -9.87
C HIS A 25 2.99 4.38 -8.48
N MET A 26 2.53 3.69 -7.41
CA MET A 26 2.74 4.09 -6.02
C MET A 26 4.22 4.15 -5.66
N LEU A 27 5.01 3.12 -6.01
CA LEU A 27 6.44 3.10 -5.76
C LEU A 27 7.15 4.25 -6.46
N LYS A 28 6.83 4.52 -7.74
CA LYS A 28 7.35 5.67 -8.47
C LYS A 28 7.01 7.00 -7.79
N ALA A 29 5.79 7.14 -7.30
CA ALA A 29 5.36 8.35 -6.61
C ALA A 29 6.12 8.53 -5.28
N LEU A 30 6.31 7.46 -4.48
CA LEU A 30 7.13 7.50 -3.26
C LEU A 30 8.57 7.93 -3.55
N ARG A 31 9.16 7.48 -4.66
CA ARG A 31 10.52 7.87 -5.08
C ARG A 31 10.69 9.35 -5.42
N THR A 32 9.62 10.09 -5.59
CA THR A 32 9.71 11.57 -5.75
C THR A 32 9.87 12.30 -4.41
N HIS A 33 9.84 11.57 -3.29
CA HIS A 33 10.02 12.08 -1.93
C HIS A 33 11.27 11.48 -1.28
N GLU A 34 11.78 12.13 -0.25
CA GLU A 34 12.85 11.59 0.62
C GLU A 34 12.25 10.53 1.58
N VAL A 35 12.00 9.33 1.05
CA VAL A 35 11.40 8.20 1.76
C VAL A 35 12.25 6.95 1.56
N GLU A 36 12.55 6.25 2.66
CA GLU A 36 13.14 4.91 2.63
C GLU A 36 12.03 3.88 2.43
N ILE A 37 12.07 3.12 1.34
CA ILE A 37 11.03 2.18 0.92
C ILE A 37 11.47 0.75 1.19
N HIS A 38 10.70 0.04 2.02
CA HIS A 38 10.83 -1.39 2.30
C HIS A 38 9.77 -2.16 1.53
N LEU A 39 10.13 -2.83 0.45
CA LEU A 39 9.21 -3.55 -0.44
C LEU A 39 9.10 -5.03 -0.04
N ILE A 40 7.87 -5.52 0.11
CA ILE A 40 7.58 -6.94 0.29
C ILE A 40 6.68 -7.40 -0.86
N LEU A 41 7.09 -8.41 -1.62
CA LEU A 41 6.28 -9.01 -2.68
C LEU A 41 5.82 -10.42 -2.28
N SER A 42 4.52 -10.68 -2.44
CA SER A 42 4.01 -12.05 -2.35
C SER A 42 4.28 -12.82 -3.65
N GLU A 43 4.25 -14.16 -3.60
CA GLU A 43 4.34 -15.00 -4.81
C GLU A 43 3.20 -14.68 -5.80
N GLY A 44 1.99 -14.43 -5.26
CA GLY A 44 0.87 -13.98 -6.09
C GLY A 44 1.14 -12.64 -6.77
N ALA A 45 1.83 -11.69 -6.10
CA ALA A 45 2.19 -10.42 -6.70
C ALA A 45 3.16 -10.58 -7.87
N LYS A 46 4.16 -11.46 -7.76
CA LYS A 46 5.10 -11.74 -8.86
C LYS A 46 4.36 -12.22 -10.12
N THR A 47 3.37 -13.10 -9.94
CA THR A 47 2.52 -13.57 -11.04
C THR A 47 1.70 -12.42 -11.64
N THR A 48 1.06 -11.60 -10.80
CA THR A 48 0.20 -10.50 -11.25
C THR A 48 1.00 -9.42 -11.97
N ILE A 49 2.20 -9.10 -11.51
CA ILE A 49 3.13 -8.18 -12.19
C ILE A 49 3.36 -8.61 -13.65
N LEU A 50 3.69 -9.88 -13.87
CA LEU A 50 3.95 -10.42 -15.21
C LEU A 50 2.70 -10.46 -16.10
N CYS A 51 1.51 -10.60 -15.50
CA CYS A 51 0.25 -10.68 -16.26
C CYS A 51 -0.35 -9.32 -16.60
N GLU A 52 -0.15 -8.29 -15.76
CA GLU A 52 -0.86 -7.01 -15.85
C GLU A 52 0.01 -5.85 -16.32
N THR A 53 1.34 -6.02 -16.33
CA THR A 53 2.27 -4.93 -16.62
C THR A 53 3.36 -5.37 -17.60
N GLU A 54 4.05 -4.41 -18.21
CA GLU A 54 5.29 -4.65 -18.98
C GLU A 54 6.53 -4.67 -18.08
N HIS A 55 6.34 -4.58 -16.74
CA HIS A 55 7.42 -4.52 -15.77
C HIS A 55 7.76 -5.91 -15.24
N THR A 56 9.01 -6.05 -14.81
CA THR A 56 9.53 -7.24 -14.13
C THR A 56 9.54 -7.03 -12.61
N VAL A 57 9.76 -8.09 -11.85
CA VAL A 57 9.98 -8.03 -10.39
C VAL A 57 11.20 -7.14 -10.08
N GLU A 58 12.24 -7.18 -10.90
CA GLU A 58 13.44 -6.35 -10.72
C GLU A 58 13.14 -4.85 -10.92
N ASP A 59 12.20 -4.48 -11.80
CA ASP A 59 11.78 -3.08 -11.95
C ASP A 59 11.10 -2.57 -10.67
N PHE A 60 10.30 -3.39 -10.00
CA PHE A 60 9.71 -3.07 -8.70
C PHE A 60 10.79 -2.95 -7.62
N ARG A 61 11.72 -3.92 -7.57
CA ARG A 61 12.83 -3.94 -6.63
C ARG A 61 13.71 -2.69 -6.77
N ALA A 62 14.00 -2.26 -8.00
CA ALA A 62 14.81 -1.08 -8.28
C ALA A 62 14.19 0.23 -7.72
N LEU A 63 12.89 0.24 -7.41
CA LEU A 63 12.20 1.35 -6.78
C LEU A 63 12.19 1.27 -5.24
N SER A 64 12.89 0.33 -4.62
CA SER A 64 12.95 0.17 -3.16
C SER A 64 14.38 0.29 -2.63
N ASP A 65 14.53 0.61 -1.34
CA ASP A 65 15.80 0.65 -0.63
C ASP A 65 16.12 -0.71 0.00
N ALA A 66 15.07 -1.45 0.36
CA ALA A 66 15.16 -2.83 0.83
C ALA A 66 14.04 -3.67 0.21
N PHE A 67 14.34 -4.92 -0.09
CA PHE A 67 13.42 -5.86 -0.72
C PHE A 67 13.38 -7.17 0.06
N TYR A 68 12.18 -7.70 0.25
CA TYR A 68 11.93 -8.95 0.98
C TYR A 68 10.94 -9.84 0.23
N SER A 69 11.15 -11.15 0.33
CA SER A 69 10.12 -12.15 0.02
C SER A 69 9.08 -12.22 1.15
N GLU A 70 7.86 -12.64 0.84
CA GLU A 70 6.82 -12.82 1.88
C GLU A 70 7.17 -13.91 2.92
N ASP A 71 8.11 -14.80 2.61
CA ASP A 71 8.54 -15.90 3.50
C ASP A 71 9.63 -15.47 4.50
N GLU A 72 10.21 -14.28 4.36
CA GLU A 72 11.29 -13.78 5.20
C GLU A 72 10.79 -13.25 6.56
N ILE A 73 10.12 -14.07 7.35
CA ILE A 73 9.53 -13.72 8.67
C ILE A 73 10.57 -13.18 9.66
N SER A 74 11.86 -13.46 9.46
CA SER A 74 12.97 -12.95 10.28
C SER A 74 13.43 -11.54 9.88
N ALA A 75 12.86 -10.94 8.82
CA ALA A 75 13.22 -9.60 8.38
C ALA A 75 12.94 -8.53 9.44
N CYS A 76 13.71 -7.44 9.43
CA CYS A 76 13.59 -6.37 10.43
C CYS A 76 12.19 -5.77 10.50
N VAL A 77 11.48 -5.70 9.38
CA VAL A 77 10.09 -5.18 9.29
C VAL A 77 9.06 -6.04 10.04
N ALA A 78 9.39 -7.27 10.42
CA ALA A 78 8.57 -8.14 11.26
C ALA A 78 8.64 -7.78 12.75
N SER A 79 9.49 -6.83 13.14
CA SER A 79 9.72 -6.44 14.53
C SER A 79 9.23 -5.04 14.84
N GLY A 80 8.50 -4.87 15.93
CA GLY A 80 8.07 -3.55 16.43
C GLY A 80 9.23 -2.62 16.83
N SER A 81 10.41 -3.16 17.13
CA SER A 81 11.61 -2.37 17.45
C SER A 81 12.22 -1.68 16.21
N PHE A 82 11.97 -2.20 15.02
CA PHE A 82 12.32 -1.54 13.77
C PHE A 82 11.29 -0.44 13.48
N ARG A 83 11.69 0.81 13.64
CA ARG A 83 10.78 1.96 13.52
C ARG A 83 10.50 2.29 12.06
N THR A 84 9.21 2.33 11.71
CA THR A 84 8.70 2.81 10.42
C THR A 84 7.58 3.81 10.65
N ASP A 85 7.29 4.66 9.67
CA ASP A 85 6.18 5.61 9.70
C ASP A 85 4.85 4.94 9.36
N GLY A 86 4.90 3.73 8.80
CA GLY A 86 3.75 2.91 8.52
C GLY A 86 3.92 2.00 7.32
N MET A 87 2.79 1.46 6.85
CA MET A 87 2.74 0.50 5.77
C MET A 87 1.59 0.78 4.81
N ILE A 88 1.82 0.52 3.53
CA ILE A 88 0.82 0.51 2.46
C ILE A 88 0.76 -0.91 1.90
N VAL A 89 -0.42 -1.52 1.87
CA VAL A 89 -0.66 -2.78 1.16
C VAL A 89 -1.43 -2.49 -0.11
N VAL A 90 -0.76 -2.53 -1.27
CA VAL A 90 -1.31 -2.11 -2.57
C VAL A 90 -0.86 -3.00 -3.73
N PRO A 91 -1.77 -3.68 -4.42
CA PRO A 91 -3.14 -3.96 -3.99
C PRO A 91 -3.18 -4.91 -2.79
N CYS A 92 -4.27 -4.90 -2.04
CA CYS A 92 -4.51 -5.82 -0.94
C CYS A 92 -5.53 -6.89 -1.36
N SER A 93 -5.12 -8.15 -1.41
CA SER A 93 -6.02 -9.28 -1.70
C SER A 93 -6.93 -9.57 -0.51
N MET A 94 -8.07 -10.21 -0.78
CA MET A 94 -9.00 -10.63 0.29
C MET A 94 -8.38 -11.65 1.24
N LYS A 95 -7.44 -12.51 0.77
CA LYS A 95 -6.65 -13.40 1.64
C LYS A 95 -5.84 -12.56 2.65
N THR A 96 -5.07 -11.60 2.16
CA THR A 96 -4.22 -10.73 3.00
C THR A 96 -5.06 -9.88 3.94
N LEU A 97 -6.15 -9.28 3.45
CA LEU A 97 -7.09 -8.54 4.29
C LEU A 97 -7.65 -9.41 5.43
N SER A 98 -8.02 -10.66 5.12
CA SER A 98 -8.52 -11.62 6.12
C SER A 98 -7.45 -11.95 7.17
N GLY A 99 -6.21 -12.17 6.75
CA GLY A 99 -5.10 -12.41 7.68
C GLY A 99 -4.87 -11.22 8.62
N ILE A 100 -4.83 -10.02 8.08
CA ILE A 100 -4.65 -8.78 8.86
C ILE A 100 -5.81 -8.58 9.84
N ALA A 101 -7.06 -8.72 9.38
CA ALA A 101 -8.25 -8.54 10.20
C ALA A 101 -8.39 -9.56 11.36
N ASN A 102 -7.69 -10.69 11.28
CA ASN A 102 -7.75 -11.76 12.28
C ASN A 102 -6.39 -11.98 12.97
N ALA A 103 -5.40 -11.10 12.77
CA ALA A 103 -4.04 -11.22 13.30
C ALA A 103 -3.43 -12.62 13.03
N TYR A 104 -3.64 -13.15 11.82
CA TYR A 104 -3.12 -14.45 11.39
C TYR A 104 -1.86 -14.26 10.56
N ASP A 105 -0.72 -14.18 11.24
CA ASP A 105 0.60 -13.80 10.73
C ASP A 105 1.24 -14.90 9.83
N GLU A 106 0.54 -15.33 8.79
CA GLU A 106 0.97 -16.41 7.90
C GLU A 106 2.25 -16.06 7.10
N ASN A 107 2.44 -14.75 6.78
CA ASN A 107 3.57 -14.29 5.99
C ASN A 107 4.05 -12.90 6.43
N LEU A 108 5.17 -12.45 5.88
CA LEU A 108 5.80 -11.18 6.25
C LEU A 108 4.90 -9.95 5.99
N ILE A 109 4.06 -9.96 4.93
CA ILE A 109 3.15 -8.84 4.65
C ILE A 109 2.13 -8.70 5.78
N ILE A 110 1.49 -9.80 6.18
CA ILE A 110 0.50 -9.80 7.26
C ILE A 110 1.18 -9.46 8.58
N ARG A 111 2.36 -10.06 8.85
CA ARG A 111 3.12 -9.78 10.07
C ARG A 111 3.54 -8.31 10.19
N ALA A 112 4.05 -7.70 9.13
CA ALA A 112 4.42 -6.28 9.13
C ALA A 112 3.20 -5.37 9.32
N ALA A 113 2.04 -5.73 8.77
CA ALA A 113 0.79 -5.02 8.99
C ALA A 113 0.31 -5.14 10.45
N ASP A 114 0.35 -6.34 11.05
CA ASP A 114 0.06 -6.54 12.48
C ASP A 114 1.00 -5.71 13.36
N VAL A 115 2.29 -5.67 13.04
CA VAL A 115 3.25 -4.81 13.73
C VAL A 115 2.84 -3.34 13.64
N CYS A 116 2.39 -2.86 12.48
CA CYS A 116 1.90 -1.48 12.34
C CYS A 116 0.69 -1.23 13.25
N LEU A 117 -0.28 -2.14 13.29
CA LEU A 117 -1.47 -2.00 14.13
C LEU A 117 -1.13 -1.99 15.63
N LYS A 118 -0.35 -2.97 16.10
CA LYS A 118 0.00 -3.06 17.54
C LYS A 118 0.89 -1.91 18.03
N GLU A 119 1.73 -1.35 17.15
CA GLU A 119 2.59 -0.19 17.46
C GLU A 119 1.90 1.16 17.17
N ARG A 120 0.61 1.14 16.80
CA ARG A 120 -0.18 2.34 16.46
C ARG A 120 0.43 3.15 15.31
N ARG A 121 1.09 2.48 14.37
CA ARG A 121 1.62 3.07 13.14
C ARG A 121 0.55 3.07 12.06
N LYS A 122 0.68 3.96 11.10
CA LYS A 122 -0.27 4.07 10.00
C LYS A 122 -0.25 2.83 9.12
N LEU A 123 -1.41 2.23 8.90
CA LEU A 123 -1.60 1.12 7.98
C LEU A 123 -2.66 1.49 6.95
N ILE A 124 -2.28 1.49 5.66
CA ILE A 124 -3.19 1.75 4.55
C ILE A 124 -3.41 0.43 3.80
N LEU A 125 -4.66 0.02 3.69
CA LEU A 125 -5.05 -1.14 2.90
C LEU A 125 -5.80 -0.67 1.66
N VAL A 126 -5.37 -1.15 0.49
CA VAL A 126 -5.98 -0.87 -0.82
C VAL A 126 -6.64 -2.16 -1.34
N PRO A 127 -7.78 -2.58 -0.73
CA PRO A 127 -8.42 -3.84 -1.09
C PRO A 127 -9.01 -3.77 -2.49
N ARG A 128 -8.74 -4.81 -3.29
CA ARG A 128 -9.27 -4.91 -4.66
C ARG A 128 -10.00 -6.22 -4.86
N GLU A 129 -11.32 -6.13 -4.91
CA GLU A 129 -12.23 -7.25 -5.18
C GLU A 129 -13.59 -6.71 -5.65
N MET A 130 -14.23 -7.43 -6.57
CA MET A 130 -15.56 -7.10 -7.07
C MET A 130 -16.27 -8.35 -7.62
N PRO A 131 -17.49 -8.71 -7.16
CA PRO A 131 -18.25 -8.08 -6.06
C PRO A 131 -17.70 -8.46 -4.67
N LEU A 132 -18.10 -7.70 -3.65
CA LEU A 132 -17.77 -8.01 -2.26
C LEU A 132 -18.83 -8.91 -1.63
N ASN A 133 -18.39 -9.91 -0.86
CA ASN A 133 -19.27 -10.73 -0.02
C ASN A 133 -19.25 -10.25 1.45
N ASN A 134 -20.13 -10.81 2.28
CA ASN A 134 -20.24 -10.44 3.68
C ASN A 134 -18.94 -10.66 4.48
N ALA A 135 -18.13 -11.66 4.15
CA ALA A 135 -16.85 -11.89 4.83
C ALA A 135 -15.85 -10.78 4.50
N HIS A 136 -15.78 -10.36 3.23
CA HIS A 136 -14.93 -9.24 2.81
C HIS A 136 -15.31 -7.95 3.55
N LEU A 137 -16.61 -7.63 3.61
CA LEU A 137 -17.10 -6.42 4.29
C LEU A 137 -16.82 -6.47 5.80
N ARG A 138 -17.00 -7.63 6.46
CA ARG A 138 -16.65 -7.78 7.89
C ARG A 138 -15.15 -7.59 8.12
N ASN A 139 -14.31 -8.19 7.30
CA ASN A 139 -12.86 -8.06 7.43
C ASN A 139 -12.40 -6.60 7.23
N MET A 140 -12.97 -5.88 6.26
CA MET A 140 -12.70 -4.44 6.08
C MET A 140 -13.12 -3.65 7.32
N LEU A 141 -14.32 -3.94 7.88
CA LEU A 141 -14.80 -3.27 9.07
C LEU A 141 -13.91 -3.57 10.29
N THR A 142 -13.49 -4.83 10.47
CA THR A 142 -12.61 -5.24 11.56
C THR A 142 -11.26 -4.53 11.45
N ALA A 143 -10.59 -4.62 10.30
CA ALA A 143 -9.31 -3.95 10.07
C ALA A 143 -9.39 -2.42 10.29
N SER A 144 -10.50 -1.80 9.86
CA SER A 144 -10.74 -0.37 10.09
C SER A 144 -10.92 -0.02 11.57
N ARG A 145 -11.63 -0.85 12.34
CA ARG A 145 -11.79 -0.67 13.80
C ARG A 145 -10.46 -0.83 14.55
N ASP A 146 -9.59 -1.69 14.05
CA ASP A 146 -8.25 -1.90 14.63
C ASP A 146 -7.26 -0.79 14.26
N GLY A 147 -7.65 0.14 13.36
CA GLY A 147 -6.89 1.33 13.04
C GLY A 147 -6.35 1.41 11.61
N ALA A 148 -6.63 0.44 10.75
CA ALA A 148 -6.26 0.53 9.35
C ALA A 148 -7.16 1.52 8.60
N VAL A 149 -6.57 2.26 7.67
CA VAL A 149 -7.28 3.10 6.70
C VAL A 149 -7.57 2.27 5.45
N ILE A 150 -8.84 2.13 5.11
CA ILE A 150 -9.28 1.36 3.94
C ILE A 150 -9.49 2.31 2.76
N ILE A 151 -8.70 2.14 1.70
CA ILE A 151 -8.77 2.96 0.47
C ILE A 151 -8.93 2.03 -0.73
N PRO A 152 -10.15 1.57 -1.05
CA PRO A 152 -10.36 0.82 -2.29
C PRO A 152 -10.01 1.68 -3.51
N PRO A 153 -9.47 1.10 -4.60
CA PRO A 153 -9.11 1.86 -5.79
C PRO A 153 -10.37 2.21 -6.62
N MET A 154 -11.10 3.19 -6.14
CA MET A 154 -12.34 3.67 -6.78
C MET A 154 -12.06 4.78 -7.78
N LEU A 155 -12.80 4.77 -8.90
CA LEU A 155 -12.69 5.78 -9.94
C LEU A 155 -13.26 7.12 -9.47
N SER A 156 -12.61 8.21 -9.88
CA SER A 156 -13.08 9.58 -9.67
C SER A 156 -13.62 10.15 -10.98
N PHE A 157 -14.90 10.53 -11.01
CA PHE A 157 -15.61 10.97 -12.21
C PHE A 157 -15.69 12.50 -12.37
N TYR A 158 -15.15 13.26 -11.41
CA TYR A 158 -15.21 14.72 -11.42
C TYR A 158 -13.97 15.38 -12.07
N MET A 159 -13.03 14.58 -12.54
CA MET A 159 -11.84 15.07 -13.23
C MET A 159 -12.13 15.34 -14.70
N GLU A 160 -11.49 16.35 -15.28
CA GLU A 160 -11.61 16.66 -16.71
C GLU A 160 -10.97 15.57 -17.58
N ASP A 161 -9.80 15.05 -17.16
CA ASP A 161 -9.12 13.92 -17.79
C ASP A 161 -9.42 12.64 -17.00
N ASN A 162 -10.12 11.70 -17.64
CA ASN A 162 -10.49 10.39 -17.10
C ASN A 162 -9.57 9.27 -17.58
N SER A 163 -8.36 9.59 -18.08
CA SER A 163 -7.38 8.57 -18.46
C SER A 163 -7.02 7.67 -17.27
N MET A 164 -6.58 6.43 -17.57
CA MET A 164 -6.12 5.49 -16.53
C MET A 164 -5.00 6.12 -15.70
N GLN A 165 -4.08 6.84 -16.34
CA GLN A 165 -2.99 7.53 -15.64
C GLN A 165 -3.52 8.49 -14.58
N ARG A 166 -4.52 9.30 -14.90
CA ARG A 166 -5.12 10.26 -13.95
C ARG A 166 -5.87 9.57 -12.82
N GLN A 167 -6.50 8.42 -13.09
CA GLN A 167 -7.13 7.60 -12.03
C GLN A 167 -6.07 7.04 -11.08
N LEU A 168 -4.96 6.54 -11.59
CA LEU A 168 -3.83 6.08 -10.77
C LEU A 168 -3.24 7.23 -9.93
N ASP A 169 -3.06 8.41 -10.52
CA ASP A 169 -2.60 9.61 -9.82
C ASP A 169 -3.54 9.97 -8.65
N GLN A 170 -4.85 9.93 -8.89
CA GLN A 170 -5.84 10.30 -7.88
C GLN A 170 -5.83 9.33 -6.69
N ILE A 171 -5.80 8.02 -6.96
CA ILE A 171 -5.74 7.00 -5.91
C ILE A 171 -4.42 7.12 -5.14
N THR A 172 -3.30 7.23 -5.85
CA THR A 172 -1.96 7.40 -5.27
C THR A 172 -1.89 8.63 -4.37
N GLY A 173 -2.38 9.77 -4.86
CA GLY A 173 -2.41 11.00 -4.07
C GLY A 173 -3.21 10.87 -2.78
N LYS A 174 -4.37 10.18 -2.81
CA LYS A 174 -5.17 9.90 -1.61
C LYS A 174 -4.42 9.05 -0.59
N ILE A 175 -3.60 8.10 -1.04
CA ILE A 175 -2.76 7.28 -0.16
C ILE A 175 -1.62 8.11 0.42
N LEU A 176 -0.90 8.87 -0.41
CA LEU A 176 0.23 9.71 0.02
C LEU A 176 -0.18 10.78 1.02
N MET A 177 -1.38 11.38 0.87
CA MET A 177 -1.94 12.31 1.86
C MET A 177 -2.01 11.72 3.26
N GLN A 178 -2.21 10.41 3.40
CA GLN A 178 -2.24 9.77 4.71
C GLN A 178 -0.87 9.82 5.41
N PHE A 179 0.21 9.94 4.67
CA PHE A 179 1.57 10.08 5.17
C PHE A 179 2.06 11.55 5.18
N GLU A 180 1.16 12.52 4.92
CA GLU A 180 1.52 13.94 4.81
C GLU A 180 2.57 14.20 3.71
N LEU A 181 2.53 13.38 2.65
CA LEU A 181 3.33 13.54 1.45
C LEU A 181 2.50 14.26 0.39
N GLU A 182 3.01 15.39 -0.08
CA GLU A 182 2.34 16.16 -1.13
C GLU A 182 2.47 15.45 -2.48
N TYR A 183 1.38 15.42 -3.25
CA TYR A 183 1.40 14.83 -4.57
C TYR A 183 0.77 15.78 -5.59
N LYS A 184 1.60 16.36 -6.45
CA LYS A 184 1.22 17.42 -7.40
C LYS A 184 0.13 17.04 -8.39
N TYR A 185 -0.07 15.74 -8.61
CA TYR A 185 -1.08 15.24 -9.55
C TYR A 185 -2.43 14.90 -8.89
N LEU A 186 -2.53 15.02 -7.57
CA LEU A 186 -3.81 14.88 -6.86
C LEU A 186 -4.70 16.07 -7.16
N THR A 187 -5.89 15.81 -7.71
CA THR A 187 -6.90 16.83 -7.94
C THR A 187 -7.82 16.94 -6.72
N ALA A 188 -7.74 18.05 -6.00
CA ALA A 188 -8.66 18.32 -4.91
C ALA A 188 -10.01 18.79 -5.45
N TRP A 189 -11.09 18.27 -4.88
CA TRP A 189 -12.43 18.79 -5.16
C TRP A 189 -12.59 20.20 -4.56
N GLN A 190 -12.89 21.17 -5.41
CA GLN A 190 -13.03 22.60 -4.99
C GLN A 190 -14.49 23.08 -4.92
N GLY A 191 -15.45 22.17 -4.92
CA GLY A 191 -16.86 22.51 -4.99
C GLY A 191 -17.40 22.53 -6.43
N GLY A 192 -18.73 22.43 -6.57
CA GLY A 192 -19.38 22.62 -7.87
C GLY A 192 -19.35 24.09 -8.29
N LYS A 193 -19.34 24.31 -9.63
CA LYS A 193 -19.59 25.63 -10.21
C LYS A 193 -21.04 26.03 -10.03
#